data_78abfd6fa553d1f6b8f84ccb653a0ddf
#
_entry.id   78abfd6fa553d1f6b8f84ccb653a0ddf
#
_cell.length_a   1.000
_cell.length_b   1.000
_cell.length_c   1.000
_cell.angle_alpha   90.00
_cell.angle_beta   90.00
_cell.angle_gamma   90.00
#
_symmetry.space_group_name_H-M   'P 1'
#
loop_
_entity.id
_entity.type
_entity.pdbx_description
1 polymer ?
#
loop_
_entity_poly.entity_id
_entity_poly.type
_entity_poly.pdbx_seq_one_letter_code
_entity_poly.pdbx_strand_id
1 'polypeptide(L)'
;MKLPWWLPFGSVPEIDPRAMAEALRGELRPQLVDVRSAAEFARGHIAGAVSAPITVLRSRLGSLGLDRGRPVVAICLSAHRSPPAVRLLQGQGFEAVQLAGGMLAWRAAGLPESRGAPTR
;
A
#
# COMPACT_ATOMS: atom_id res chain seq x y z
N MET A 1 10.21 -8.68 21.70
CA MET A 1 9.19 -7.97 22.47
C MET A 1 8.28 -7.21 21.52
N LYS A 2 6.97 -7.38 21.69
CA LYS A 2 6.01 -6.67 20.85
C LYS A 2 5.81 -5.26 21.35
N LEU A 3 5.97 -4.28 20.48
CA LEU A 3 5.65 -2.90 20.79
C LEU A 3 4.12 -2.71 20.76
N PRO A 4 3.56 -1.88 21.64
CA PRO A 4 2.14 -1.55 21.56
C PRO A 4 1.80 -0.96 20.19
N TRP A 5 0.67 -1.34 19.64
CA TRP A 5 0.24 -0.87 18.33
C TRP A 5 0.08 0.65 18.26
N TRP A 6 -0.14 1.29 19.40
CA TRP A 6 -0.35 2.74 19.50
C TRP A 6 0.97 3.52 19.57
N LEU A 7 2.13 2.86 19.62
CA LEU A 7 3.41 3.57 19.68
C LEU A 7 3.63 4.36 18.37
N PRO A 8 3.73 5.71 18.47
CA PRO A 8 3.88 6.51 17.25
C PRO A 8 5.22 6.33 16.54
N PHE A 9 6.20 5.79 17.26
CA PHE A 9 7.53 5.58 16.70
C PHE A 9 7.72 4.20 16.07
N GLY A 10 6.69 3.36 16.16
CA GLY A 10 6.80 2.03 15.57
C GLY A 10 6.91 2.17 14.06
N SER A 11 8.12 2.07 13.54
CA SER A 11 8.31 2.06 12.09
C SER A 11 7.84 0.73 11.53
N VAL A 12 7.32 0.78 10.30
CA VAL A 12 7.00 -0.42 9.53
C VAL A 12 8.03 -0.53 8.41
N PRO A 13 8.27 -1.73 7.88
CA PRO A 13 9.17 -1.86 6.73
C PRO A 13 8.62 -1.10 5.54
N GLU A 14 9.51 -0.58 4.72
CA GLU A 14 9.10 0.21 3.56
C GLU A 14 9.96 -0.07 2.34
N ILE A 15 9.41 0.24 1.17
CA ILE A 15 10.11 0.11 -0.09
C ILE A 15 10.19 1.48 -0.77
N ASP A 16 11.38 1.79 -1.27
CA ASP A 16 11.63 3.03 -2.01
C ASP A 16 10.84 3.05 -3.33
N PRO A 17 10.33 4.22 -3.78
CA PRO A 17 9.55 4.31 -5.02
C PRO A 17 10.24 3.71 -6.25
N ARG A 18 11.51 3.97 -6.45
CA ARG A 18 12.24 3.42 -7.61
C ARG A 18 12.42 1.92 -7.49
N ALA A 19 12.70 1.42 -6.28
CA ALA A 19 12.78 -0.02 -6.05
C ALA A 19 11.44 -0.70 -6.32
N MET A 20 10.34 -0.06 -5.93
CA MET A 20 9.00 -0.59 -6.22
C MET A 20 8.70 -0.58 -7.71
N ALA A 21 9.04 0.49 -8.42
CA ALA A 21 8.86 0.54 -9.87
C ALA A 21 9.62 -0.58 -10.56
N GLU A 22 10.82 -0.90 -10.09
CA GLU A 22 11.61 -2.00 -10.61
C GLU A 22 10.95 -3.36 -10.29
N ALA A 23 10.48 -3.53 -9.06
CA ALA A 23 9.80 -4.76 -8.65
C ALA A 23 8.52 -5.02 -9.46
N LEU A 24 7.82 -3.96 -9.86
CA LEU A 24 6.60 -4.07 -10.68
C LEU A 24 6.87 -4.58 -12.09
N ARG A 25 8.12 -4.54 -12.56
CA ARG A 25 8.53 -5.08 -13.86
C ARG A 25 8.93 -6.54 -13.78
N GLY A 26 9.13 -7.06 -12.58
CA GLY A 26 9.61 -8.42 -12.36
C GLY A 26 8.50 -9.46 -12.38
N GLU A 27 8.90 -10.74 -12.28
CA GLU A 27 7.96 -11.86 -12.28
C GLU A 27 7.15 -11.95 -11.00
N LEU A 28 7.78 -11.61 -9.86
CA LEU A 28 7.12 -11.64 -8.56
C LEU A 28 6.71 -10.22 -8.18
N ARG A 29 5.77 -9.68 -8.94
CA ARG A 29 5.29 -8.33 -8.69
C ARG A 29 4.58 -8.24 -7.35
N PRO A 30 4.85 -7.18 -6.57
CA PRO A 30 4.11 -6.96 -5.34
C PRO A 30 2.65 -6.62 -5.63
N GLN A 31 1.79 -6.94 -4.68
CA GLN A 31 0.38 -6.58 -4.72
C GLN A 31 0.23 -5.21 -4.08
N LEU A 32 -0.46 -4.29 -4.74
CA LEU A 32 -0.56 -2.91 -4.27
C LEU A 32 -1.93 -2.65 -3.68
N VAL A 33 -1.96 -2.16 -2.45
CA VAL A 33 -3.19 -1.78 -1.77
C VAL A 33 -3.13 -0.29 -1.44
N ASP A 34 -3.95 0.48 -2.13
CA ASP A 34 -4.03 1.93 -1.92
C ASP A 34 -5.05 2.20 -0.83
N VAL A 35 -4.58 2.67 0.32
CA VAL A 35 -5.42 2.87 1.51
C VAL A 35 -5.90 4.30 1.67
N ARG A 36 -5.73 5.11 0.62
CA ARG A 36 -6.30 6.46 0.57
C ARG A 36 -7.80 6.39 0.27
N SER A 37 -8.46 7.54 0.30
CA SER A 37 -9.87 7.59 -0.07
C SER A 37 -10.07 7.22 -1.55
N ALA A 38 -11.28 6.81 -1.91
CA ALA A 38 -11.62 6.51 -3.30
C ALA A 38 -11.45 7.74 -4.21
N ALA A 39 -11.74 8.93 -3.69
CA ALA A 39 -11.56 10.17 -4.46
C ALA A 39 -10.08 10.45 -4.74
N GLU A 40 -9.21 10.24 -3.76
CA GLU A 40 -7.76 10.37 -3.97
C GLU A 40 -7.28 9.37 -5.02
N PHE A 41 -7.74 8.13 -4.90
CA PHE A 41 -7.39 7.06 -5.86
C PHE A 41 -7.79 7.45 -7.29
N ALA A 42 -9.01 7.96 -7.46
CA ALA A 42 -9.53 8.32 -8.78
C ALA A 42 -8.72 9.44 -9.45
N ARG A 43 -8.17 10.36 -8.66
CA ARG A 43 -7.36 11.46 -9.18
C ARG A 43 -5.98 11.04 -9.66
N GLY A 44 -5.48 9.92 -9.17
CA GLY A 44 -4.19 9.40 -9.59
C GLY A 44 -3.74 8.29 -8.66
N HIS A 45 -3.38 7.16 -9.24
CA HIS A 45 -2.93 5.97 -8.50
C HIS A 45 -1.92 5.19 -9.34
N ILE A 46 -1.24 4.26 -8.70
CA ILE A 46 -0.30 3.39 -9.40
C ILE A 46 -1.09 2.28 -10.10
N ALA A 47 -0.81 2.05 -11.37
CA ALA A 47 -1.50 1.02 -12.15
C ALA A 47 -1.43 -0.34 -11.47
N GLY A 48 -2.56 -1.03 -11.41
CA GLY A 48 -2.66 -2.34 -10.77
C GLY A 48 -2.98 -2.28 -9.28
N ALA A 49 -3.00 -1.10 -8.66
CA ALA A 49 -3.35 -0.98 -7.25
C ALA A 49 -4.84 -1.21 -7.02
N VAL A 50 -5.17 -1.90 -5.92
CA VAL A 50 -6.55 -2.05 -5.46
C VAL A 50 -6.84 -0.94 -4.48
N SER A 51 -8.00 -0.31 -4.61
CA SER A 51 -8.42 0.72 -3.67
C SER A 51 -9.13 0.07 -2.47
N ALA A 52 -8.58 0.29 -1.28
CA ALA A 52 -9.17 -0.18 -0.05
C ALA A 52 -8.87 0.84 1.06
N PRO A 53 -9.68 1.91 1.16
CA PRO A 53 -9.45 2.93 2.17
C PRO A 53 -9.25 2.34 3.57
N ILE A 54 -8.37 2.96 4.35
CA ILE A 54 -7.98 2.42 5.66
C ILE A 54 -9.17 2.14 6.57
N THR A 55 -10.23 2.94 6.45
CA THR A 55 -11.43 2.80 7.27
C THR A 55 -12.20 1.51 6.99
N VAL A 56 -12.04 0.94 5.80
CA VAL A 56 -12.76 -0.28 5.40
C VAL A 56 -11.83 -1.45 5.10
N LEU A 57 -10.53 -1.25 5.21
CA LEU A 57 -9.54 -2.28 4.86
C LEU A 57 -9.78 -3.58 5.60
N ARG A 58 -9.99 -3.51 6.92
CA ARG A 58 -10.19 -4.71 7.74
C ARG A 58 -11.38 -5.52 7.28
N SER A 59 -12.51 -4.86 7.02
CA SER A 59 -13.74 -5.55 6.62
C SER A 59 -13.70 -6.07 5.19
N ARG A 60 -12.89 -5.43 4.33
CA ARG A 60 -12.80 -5.82 2.91
C ARG A 60 -11.65 -6.75 2.59
N LEU A 61 -10.75 -6.99 3.55
CA LEU A 61 -9.52 -7.72 3.29
C LEU A 61 -9.72 -9.07 2.61
N GLY A 62 -10.69 -9.83 3.07
CA GLY A 62 -10.99 -11.16 2.51
C GLY A 62 -11.48 -11.13 1.08
N SER A 63 -12.04 -10.00 0.62
CA SER A 63 -12.56 -9.86 -0.74
C SER A 63 -11.58 -9.25 -1.73
N LEU A 64 -10.40 -8.83 -1.27
CA LEU A 64 -9.41 -8.21 -2.15
C LEU A 64 -8.66 -9.20 -3.03
N GLY A 65 -8.75 -10.48 -2.73
CA GLY A 65 -8.07 -11.51 -3.53
C GLY A 65 -6.55 -11.49 -3.39
N LEU A 66 -6.04 -11.05 -2.24
CA LEU A 66 -4.61 -10.99 -2.01
C LEU A 66 -4.03 -12.39 -1.76
N ASP A 67 -2.85 -12.62 -2.30
CA ASP A 67 -2.11 -13.87 -2.17
C ASP A 67 -1.06 -13.72 -1.07
N ARG A 68 -1.10 -14.57 -0.05
CA ARG A 68 -0.12 -14.55 1.05
C ARG A 68 1.27 -14.97 0.61
N GLY A 69 1.40 -15.62 -0.53
CA GLY A 69 2.70 -16.00 -1.09
C GLY A 69 3.42 -14.87 -1.82
N ARG A 70 2.81 -13.69 -1.91
CA ARG A 70 3.40 -12.54 -2.60
C ARG A 70 3.41 -11.32 -1.70
N PRO A 71 4.47 -10.49 -1.77
CA PRO A 71 4.53 -9.28 -0.95
C PRO A 71 3.40 -8.30 -1.27
N VAL A 72 2.98 -7.56 -0.26
CA VAL A 72 1.95 -6.53 -0.38
C VAL A 72 2.56 -5.19 -0.01
N VAL A 73 2.29 -4.17 -0.83
CA VAL A 73 2.72 -2.80 -0.55
C VAL A 73 1.49 -1.94 -0.28
N ALA A 74 1.43 -1.36 0.91
CA ALA A 74 0.39 -0.40 1.27
C ALA A 74 0.81 1.00 0.81
N ILE A 75 -0.11 1.72 0.20
CA ILE A 75 0.15 3.04 -0.39
C ILE A 75 -0.78 4.07 0.23
N CYS A 76 -0.20 5.17 0.72
CA CYS A 76 -0.99 6.34 1.11
C CYS A 76 -0.36 7.60 0.50
N LEU A 77 -0.82 8.77 0.90
CA LEU A 77 -0.31 10.01 0.31
C LEU A 77 1.13 10.29 0.74
N SER A 78 1.40 10.20 2.05
CA SER A 78 2.70 10.57 2.63
C SER A 78 3.14 9.62 3.74
N ALA A 79 2.71 8.35 3.67
CA ALA A 79 3.05 7.30 4.63
C ALA A 79 2.48 7.51 6.05
N HIS A 80 1.35 8.20 6.18
CA HIS A 80 0.67 8.38 7.47
C HIS A 80 -0.41 7.32 7.72
N ARG A 81 -1.14 6.91 6.68
CA ARG A 81 -2.21 5.91 6.78
C ARG A 81 -1.69 4.50 6.53
N SER A 82 -0.52 4.36 5.92
CA SER A 82 0.02 3.05 5.57
C SER A 82 0.59 2.27 6.74
N PRO A 83 1.19 2.87 7.79
CA PRO A 83 1.68 2.06 8.91
C PRO A 83 0.62 1.17 9.56
N PRO A 84 -0.57 1.66 9.94
CA PRO A 84 -1.60 0.77 10.48
C PRO A 84 -2.07 -0.27 9.45
N ALA A 85 -2.09 0.08 8.16
CA ALA A 85 -2.44 -0.90 7.13
C ALA A 85 -1.41 -2.03 7.05
N VAL A 86 -0.13 -1.70 7.09
CA VAL A 86 0.95 -2.70 7.09
C VAL A 86 0.82 -3.62 8.30
N ARG A 87 0.57 -3.07 9.49
CA ARG A 87 0.41 -3.88 10.70
C ARG A 87 -0.78 -4.81 10.61
N LEU A 88 -1.90 -4.33 10.07
CA LEU A 88 -3.08 -5.16 9.85
C LEU A 88 -2.76 -6.33 8.90
N LEU A 89 -2.12 -6.02 7.78
CA LEU A 89 -1.76 -7.03 6.80
C LEU A 89 -0.79 -8.06 7.38
N GLN A 90 0.23 -7.61 8.11
CA GLN A 90 1.17 -8.51 8.78
C GLN A 90 0.45 -9.42 9.77
N GLY A 91 -0.49 -8.87 10.53
CA GLY A 91 -1.29 -9.62 11.48
C GLY A 91 -2.16 -10.69 10.82
N GLN A 92 -2.46 -10.52 9.55
CA GLN A 92 -3.25 -11.48 8.76
C GLN A 92 -2.37 -12.43 7.95
N GLY A 93 -1.07 -12.43 8.20
CA GLY A 93 -0.15 -13.38 7.59
C GLY A 93 0.47 -12.95 6.26
N PHE A 94 0.34 -11.68 5.89
CA PHE A 94 0.96 -11.16 4.68
C PHE A 94 2.35 -10.60 4.97
N GLU A 95 3.26 -10.75 4.01
CA GLU A 95 4.51 -10.01 4.01
C GLU A 95 4.21 -8.62 3.45
N ALA A 96 4.09 -7.64 4.34
CA ALA A 96 3.62 -6.32 3.96
C ALA A 96 4.65 -5.23 4.29
N VAL A 97 4.76 -4.27 3.39
CA VAL A 97 5.59 -3.07 3.55
C VAL A 97 4.78 -1.86 3.10
N GLN A 98 5.27 -0.66 3.37
CA GLN A 98 4.65 0.56 2.84
C GLN A 98 5.52 1.17 1.75
N LEU A 99 4.89 1.95 0.87
CA LEU A 99 5.63 2.77 -0.08
C LEU A 99 6.23 3.96 0.67
N ALA A 100 7.55 4.04 0.72
CA ALA A 100 8.26 5.11 1.42
C ALA A 100 7.84 6.47 0.86
N GLY A 101 7.37 7.37 1.73
CA GLY A 101 6.90 8.68 1.33
C GLY A 101 5.59 8.72 0.54
N GLY A 102 4.97 7.58 0.30
CA GLY A 102 3.67 7.47 -0.36
C GLY A 102 3.63 8.04 -1.77
N MET A 103 2.44 8.44 -2.20
CA MET A 103 2.26 8.99 -3.55
C MET A 103 3.03 10.28 -3.78
N LEU A 104 3.28 11.07 -2.74
CA LEU A 104 4.09 12.29 -2.90
C LEU A 104 5.50 11.95 -3.36
N ALA A 105 6.11 10.93 -2.76
CA ALA A 105 7.46 10.50 -3.15
C ALA A 105 7.45 9.82 -4.53
N TRP A 106 6.41 9.06 -4.84
CA TRP A 106 6.23 8.45 -6.15
C TRP A 106 6.22 9.49 -7.25
N ARG A 107 5.43 10.56 -7.06
CA ARG A 107 5.33 11.68 -8.01
C ARG A 107 6.63 12.46 -8.10
N ALA A 108 7.30 12.70 -6.97
CA ALA A 108 8.58 13.40 -6.96
C ALA A 108 9.66 12.65 -7.74
N ALA A 109 9.55 11.32 -7.80
CA ALA A 109 10.46 10.48 -8.58
C ALA A 109 10.09 10.44 -10.07
N GLY A 110 9.01 11.13 -10.48
CA GLY A 110 8.58 11.16 -11.87
C GLY A 110 7.97 9.86 -12.39
N LEU A 111 7.47 9.03 -11.48
CA LEU A 111 6.93 7.72 -11.84
C LEU A 111 5.46 7.82 -12.27
N PRO A 112 4.99 6.91 -13.14
CA PRO A 112 3.68 7.07 -13.78
C PRO A 112 2.50 6.78 -12.86
N GLU A 113 1.37 7.43 -13.16
CA GLU A 113 0.09 7.23 -12.49
C GLU A 113 -1.00 6.96 -13.51
N SER A 114 -2.02 6.26 -13.07
CA SER A 114 -3.26 6.08 -13.81
C SER A 114 -4.38 6.86 -13.12
N ARG A 115 -5.46 7.13 -13.82
CA ARG A 115 -6.63 7.85 -13.29
C ARG A 115 -7.89 7.02 -13.51
N GLY A 116 -8.87 7.25 -12.67
CA GLY A 116 -10.16 6.62 -12.79
C GLY A 116 -10.63 6.02 -11.48
N ALA A 117 -11.93 5.82 -11.38
CA ALA A 117 -12.56 5.26 -10.19
C ALA A 117 -12.11 3.82 -9.95
N PRO A 118 -12.14 3.35 -8.67
CA PRO A 118 -11.85 1.96 -8.38
C PRO A 118 -12.80 1.03 -9.13
N THR A 119 -12.26 -0.09 -9.64
CA THR A 119 -13.06 -1.09 -10.36
C THR A 119 -13.58 -2.20 -9.44
N ARG A 120 -13.25 -2.13 -8.15
CA ARG A 120 -13.70 -3.12 -7.17
C ARG A 120 -14.24 -2.46 -5.92
#